data_b74194c76ae58e2212b8488a19832da9
#
_entry.id   b74194c76ae58e2212b8488a19832da9
#
_cell.length_a   1.000
_cell.length_b   1.000
_cell.length_c   1.000
_cell.angle_alpha   90.00
_cell.angle_beta   90.00
_cell.angle_gamma   90.00
#
_symmetry.space_group_name_H-M   'P 1'
#
loop_
_entity.id
_entity.type
_entity.pdbx_description
1 polymer ?
#
loop_
_entity_poly.entity_id
_entity_poly.type
_entity_poly.pdbx_seq_one_letter_code
_entity_poly.pdbx_strand_id
1 'polypeptide(L)'
;MDSLVLLEQNIQQLLVQYQELQEQVRLLKEENIRQREEILQSHADIQQLKKDYNRLQTAHALIAEEGLNEEERQKARQRLTSIISQID
;
A
#
# COMPACT_ATOMS: atom_id res chain seq x y z
N MET A 1 51.05 10.99 29.50
CA MET A 1 51.10 10.37 28.17
C MET A 1 49.96 9.41 27.92
N ASP A 2 49.62 8.58 28.93
CA ASP A 2 48.54 7.60 28.76
C ASP A 2 47.20 8.25 28.51
N SER A 3 46.96 9.43 29.11
CA SER A 3 45.69 10.15 28.92
C SER A 3 45.52 10.69 27.52
N LEU A 4 46.59 11.08 26.85
CA LEU A 4 46.51 11.53 25.46
C LEU A 4 46.26 10.37 24.49
N VAL A 5 46.85 9.22 24.75
CA VAL A 5 46.61 8.01 23.95
C VAL A 5 45.16 7.56 24.12
N LEU A 6 44.65 7.57 25.33
CA LEU A 6 43.24 7.22 25.62
C LEU A 6 42.30 8.19 24.92
N LEU A 7 42.58 9.49 24.98
CA LEU A 7 41.76 10.49 24.31
C LEU A 7 41.72 10.27 22.80
N GLU A 8 42.86 10.00 22.20
CA GLU A 8 42.96 9.72 20.77
C GLU A 8 42.16 8.47 20.39
N GLN A 9 42.26 7.39 21.18
CA GLN A 9 41.51 6.17 20.95
C GLN A 9 40.01 6.43 21.06
N ASN A 10 39.59 7.22 22.06
CA ASN A 10 38.15 7.57 22.25
C ASN A 10 37.65 8.38 21.06
N ILE A 11 38.43 9.32 20.56
CA ILE A 11 38.05 10.12 19.39
C ILE A 11 37.91 9.22 18.17
N GLN A 12 38.83 8.28 17.95
CA GLN A 12 38.74 7.34 16.85
C GLN A 12 37.50 6.45 16.94
N GLN A 13 37.19 5.96 18.15
CA GLN A 13 36.00 5.17 18.39
C GLN A 13 34.71 5.96 18.08
N LEU A 14 34.67 7.23 18.54
CA LEU A 14 33.53 8.11 18.24
C LEU A 14 33.40 8.35 16.76
N LEU A 15 34.48 8.53 16.05
CA LEU A 15 34.46 8.73 14.60
C LEU A 15 33.90 7.51 13.88
N VAL A 16 34.34 6.32 14.27
CA VAL A 16 33.84 5.06 13.69
C VAL A 16 32.36 4.90 13.98
N GLN A 17 31.94 5.16 15.22
CA GLN A 17 30.52 5.08 15.61
C GLN A 17 29.69 6.08 14.81
N TYR A 18 30.19 7.28 14.61
CA TYR A 18 29.51 8.30 13.83
C TYR A 18 29.32 7.85 12.36
N GLN A 19 30.35 7.29 11.77
CA GLN A 19 30.30 6.77 10.41
C GLN A 19 29.31 5.61 10.30
N GLU A 20 29.29 4.70 11.27
CA GLU A 20 28.31 3.59 11.32
C GLU A 20 26.89 4.11 11.42
N LEU A 21 26.66 5.11 12.26
CA LEU A 21 25.34 5.72 12.42
C LEU A 21 24.90 6.42 11.13
N GLN A 22 25.80 7.11 10.46
CA GLN A 22 25.50 7.72 9.17
C GLN A 22 25.06 6.67 8.15
N GLU A 23 25.76 5.54 8.10
CA GLU A 23 25.43 4.45 7.21
C GLU A 23 24.07 3.84 7.55
N GLN A 24 23.79 3.64 8.83
CA GLN A 24 22.48 3.13 9.28
C GLN A 24 21.35 4.09 8.90
N VAL A 25 21.57 5.38 9.06
CA VAL A 25 20.58 6.39 8.68
C VAL A 25 20.32 6.35 7.17
N ARG A 26 21.38 6.23 6.38
CA ARG A 26 21.27 6.11 4.93
C ARG A 26 20.43 4.90 4.52
N LEU A 27 20.75 3.75 5.11
CA LEU A 27 20.02 2.51 4.83
C LEU A 27 18.55 2.60 5.26
N LEU A 28 18.29 3.20 6.42
CA LEU A 28 16.91 3.38 6.90
C LEU A 28 16.12 4.31 5.99
N LYS A 29 16.75 5.36 5.47
CA LYS A 29 16.11 6.26 4.51
C LYS A 29 15.76 5.54 3.21
N GLU A 30 16.67 4.73 2.69
CA GLU A 30 16.42 3.93 1.48
C GLU A 30 15.29 2.94 1.72
N GLU A 31 15.30 2.25 2.85
CA GLU A 31 14.24 1.32 3.22
C GLU A 31 12.90 2.02 3.36
N ASN A 32 12.88 3.22 3.95
CA ASN A 32 11.67 4.01 4.11
C ASN A 32 11.06 4.38 2.75
N ILE A 33 11.90 4.81 1.80
CA ILE A 33 11.44 5.14 0.44
C ILE A 33 10.86 3.89 -0.24
N ARG A 34 11.55 2.77 -0.13
CA ARG A 34 11.10 1.49 -0.71
C ARG A 34 9.74 1.08 -0.13
N GLN A 35 9.58 1.17 1.18
CA GLN A 35 8.33 0.82 1.83
C GLN A 35 7.18 1.73 1.42
N ARG A 36 7.44 3.03 1.25
CA ARG A 36 6.43 3.97 0.76
C ARG A 36 5.98 3.62 -0.65
N GLU A 37 6.91 3.26 -1.52
CA GLU A 37 6.60 2.83 -2.88
C GLU A 37 5.76 1.55 -2.88
N GLU A 38 6.11 0.58 -2.03
CA GLU A 38 5.33 -0.66 -1.86
C GLU A 38 3.91 -0.38 -1.37
N ILE A 39 3.76 0.54 -0.42
CA ILE A 39 2.44 0.94 0.09
C ILE A 39 1.60 1.57 -1.02
N LEU A 40 2.18 2.47 -1.79
CA LEU A 40 1.48 3.10 -2.92
C LEU A 40 1.05 2.07 -3.95
N GLN A 41 1.92 1.12 -4.27
CA GLN A 41 1.60 0.05 -5.21
C GLN A 41 0.48 -0.83 -4.66
N SER A 42 0.53 -1.20 -3.39
CA SER A 42 -0.51 -1.98 -2.73
C SER A 42 -1.86 -1.27 -2.75
N HIS A 43 -1.86 0.04 -2.52
CA HIS A 43 -3.08 0.85 -2.63
C HIS A 43 -3.66 0.80 -4.03
N ALA A 44 -2.82 0.96 -5.05
CA ALA A 44 -3.26 0.88 -6.45
C ALA A 44 -3.85 -0.50 -6.76
N ASP A 45 -3.20 -1.56 -6.28
CA ASP A 45 -3.66 -2.94 -6.47
C ASP A 45 -5.01 -3.17 -5.80
N ILE A 46 -5.19 -2.67 -4.58
CA ILE A 46 -6.46 -2.78 -3.85
C ILE A 46 -7.57 -2.06 -4.59
N GLN A 47 -7.31 -0.86 -5.09
CA GLN A 47 -8.27 -0.09 -5.87
C GLN A 47 -8.68 -0.84 -7.13
N GLN A 48 -7.71 -1.41 -7.83
CA GLN A 48 -7.98 -2.19 -9.03
C GLN A 48 -8.81 -3.44 -8.73
N LEU A 49 -8.47 -4.15 -7.66
CA LEU A 49 -9.23 -5.32 -7.22
C LEU A 49 -10.68 -4.96 -6.87
N LYS A 50 -10.90 -3.84 -6.21
CA LYS A 50 -12.25 -3.36 -5.91
C LYS A 50 -13.05 -3.10 -7.16
N LYS A 51 -12.45 -2.46 -8.17
CA LYS A 51 -13.10 -2.20 -9.45
C LYS A 51 -13.45 -3.51 -10.15
N ASP A 52 -12.51 -4.44 -10.20
CA ASP A 52 -12.71 -5.75 -10.83
C ASP A 52 -13.83 -6.53 -10.13
N TYR A 53 -13.83 -6.52 -8.79
CA TYR A 53 -14.87 -7.15 -8.00
C TYR A 53 -16.25 -6.57 -8.29
N ASN A 54 -16.36 -5.24 -8.33
CA ASN A 54 -17.62 -4.56 -8.62
C ASN A 54 -18.12 -4.87 -10.04
N ARG A 55 -17.21 -4.91 -11.02
CA ARG A 55 -17.53 -5.30 -12.39
C ARG A 55 -18.05 -6.72 -12.46
N LEU A 56 -17.40 -7.63 -11.74
CA LEU A 56 -17.81 -9.03 -11.69
C LEU A 56 -19.19 -9.19 -11.07
N GLN A 57 -19.47 -8.47 -9.97
CA GLN A 57 -20.78 -8.47 -9.35
C GLN A 57 -21.85 -7.91 -10.28
N THR A 58 -21.53 -6.83 -10.99
CA THR A 58 -22.45 -6.23 -11.97
C THR A 58 -22.76 -7.21 -13.10
N ALA A 59 -21.74 -7.86 -13.64
CA ALA A 59 -21.92 -8.87 -14.69
C ALA A 59 -22.77 -10.05 -14.20
N HIS A 60 -22.53 -10.50 -12.98
CA HIS A 60 -23.29 -11.60 -12.37
C HIS A 60 -24.75 -11.22 -12.19
N ALA A 61 -25.02 -10.00 -11.74
CA ALA A 61 -26.38 -9.49 -11.58
C ALA A 61 -27.12 -9.37 -12.92
N LEU A 62 -26.42 -8.95 -13.97
CA LEU A 62 -26.97 -8.87 -15.33
C LEU A 62 -27.37 -10.25 -15.87
N ILE A 63 -26.53 -11.25 -15.63
CA ILE A 63 -26.81 -12.64 -16.04
C ILE A 63 -28.04 -13.15 -15.27
N ALA A 64 -28.13 -12.87 -13.99
CA ALA A 64 -29.25 -13.26 -13.17
C ALA A 64 -30.57 -12.57 -13.61
N GLU A 65 -30.49 -11.35 -14.12
CA GLU A 65 -31.65 -10.59 -14.59
C GLU A 65 -32.37 -11.26 -15.76
N GLU A 66 -31.65 -11.96 -16.63
CA GLU A 66 -32.22 -12.61 -17.80
C GLU A 66 -33.29 -13.65 -17.47
N GLY A 67 -33.23 -14.27 -16.30
CA GLY A 67 -34.21 -15.26 -15.87
C GLY A 67 -35.30 -14.76 -14.92
N LEU A 68 -35.38 -13.44 -14.68
CA LEU A 68 -36.24 -12.84 -13.66
C LEU A 68 -37.53 -12.29 -14.25
N ASN A 69 -38.58 -12.21 -13.41
CA ASN A 69 -39.81 -11.47 -13.75
C ASN A 69 -39.53 -9.95 -13.64
N GLU A 70 -40.51 -9.13 -14.01
CA GLU A 70 -40.32 -7.68 -14.11
C GLU A 70 -40.06 -7.02 -12.75
N GLU A 71 -40.71 -7.50 -11.69
CA GLU A 71 -40.47 -6.99 -10.34
C GLU A 71 -39.06 -7.29 -9.86
N GLU A 72 -38.58 -8.50 -10.11
CA GLU A 72 -37.23 -8.92 -9.78
C GLU A 72 -36.20 -8.18 -10.62
N ARG A 73 -36.53 -7.89 -11.89
CA ARG A 73 -35.67 -7.06 -12.77
C ARG A 73 -35.49 -5.67 -12.21
N GLN A 74 -36.54 -5.04 -11.70
CA GLN A 74 -36.43 -3.71 -11.09
C GLN A 74 -35.51 -3.73 -9.87
N LYS A 75 -35.62 -4.73 -9.03
CA LYS A 75 -34.73 -4.90 -7.87
C LYS A 75 -33.30 -5.09 -8.31
N ALA A 76 -33.07 -5.91 -9.33
CA ALA A 76 -31.74 -6.13 -9.88
C ALA A 76 -31.14 -4.83 -10.43
N ARG A 77 -31.94 -4.03 -11.14
CA ARG A 77 -31.51 -2.72 -11.67
C ARG A 77 -31.14 -1.74 -10.56
N GLN A 78 -31.91 -1.73 -9.48
CA GLN A 78 -31.61 -0.89 -8.31
C GLN A 78 -30.28 -1.30 -7.68
N ARG A 79 -30.03 -2.59 -7.56
CA ARG A 79 -28.75 -3.11 -7.07
C ARG A 79 -27.60 -2.73 -7.97
N LEU A 80 -27.78 -2.85 -9.29
CA LEU A 80 -26.77 -2.46 -10.28
C LEU A 80 -26.45 -0.99 -10.17
N THR A 81 -27.46 -0.13 -10.05
CA THR A 81 -27.26 1.30 -9.89
C THR A 81 -26.47 1.60 -8.62
N SER A 82 -26.78 0.91 -7.52
CA SER A 82 -26.06 1.05 -6.26
C SER A 82 -24.59 0.62 -6.39
N ILE A 83 -24.35 -0.51 -7.05
CA ILE A 83 -22.99 -1.03 -7.28
C ILE A 83 -22.19 -0.07 -8.16
N ILE A 84 -22.79 0.42 -9.23
CA ILE A 84 -22.14 1.36 -10.16
C ILE A 84 -21.78 2.66 -9.42
N SER A 85 -22.65 3.15 -8.55
CA SER A 85 -22.37 4.37 -7.78
C SER A 85 -21.23 4.16 -6.77
N GLN A 86 -20.95 2.94 -6.36
CA GLN A 86 -19.82 2.63 -5.46
C GLN A 86 -18.48 2.52 -6.19
N ILE A 87 -18.48 2.38 -7.51
CA ILE A 87 -17.25 2.27 -8.31
C ILE A 87 -16.50 3.62 -8.37
N ASP A 88 -17.20 4.71 -8.26
CA ASP A 88 -16.61 6.04 -8.21
C ASP A 88 -16.15 6.37 -6.79
#